data_c9b0cfe0b4f7854c1c83fd15acad5c63
#
_entry.id   c9b0cfe0b4f7854c1c83fd15acad5c63
#
_cell.length_a   1.000
_cell.length_b   1.000
_cell.length_c   1.000
_cell.angle_alpha   90.00
_cell.angle_beta   90.00
_cell.angle_gamma   90.00
#
_symmetry.space_group_name_H-M   'P 1'
#
loop_
_entity.id
_entity.type
_entity.pdbx_description
1 polymer ?
#
loop_
_entity_poly.entity_id
_entity_poly.type
_entity_poly.pdbx_seq_one_letter_code
_entity_poly.pdbx_strand_id
1 'polypeptide(L)'
;MGRMRFFRTFSFPLFAVLLALLAGCASGPRDVDVPAQRLEAALARRFPYELRPAGLFTLKVSVPRLQLLPQENRMRLDFPVEASSRILQGGGRGELAVSFGVRYQASDTSLRAVNVRVERFSVQGLPEAWSAPLQVAGSAVAENLLEGTPLHTFTPEDLAKARGWTPGAITVTPRGVRIELLPPVAAARP
;
A
#
# COMPACT_ATOMS: atom_id res chain seq x y z
N MET A 1 -23.17 -52.96 -59.27
CA MET A 1 -21.76 -52.66 -59.00
C MET A 1 -21.76 -51.31 -58.34
N GLY A 2 -21.64 -51.10 -57.11
CA GLY A 2 -20.84 -51.60 -56.03
C GLY A 2 -19.97 -50.47 -55.52
N ARG A 3 -20.08 -50.22 -54.24
CA ARG A 3 -18.99 -49.68 -53.42
C ARG A 3 -19.27 -48.33 -52.73
N MET A 4 -19.73 -48.49 -51.56
CA MET A 4 -18.92 -48.31 -50.32
C MET A 4 -18.56 -46.86 -50.00
N ARG A 5 -19.42 -46.27 -49.18
CA ARG A 5 -19.19 -45.04 -48.45
C ARG A 5 -19.14 -45.39 -46.96
N PHE A 6 -18.01 -45.78 -46.48
CA PHE A 6 -17.67 -45.87 -45.06
C PHE A 6 -16.44 -45.02 -44.86
N PHE A 7 -16.59 -43.82 -44.31
CA PHE A 7 -15.54 -43.11 -43.57
C PHE A 7 -16.03 -41.70 -43.19
N ARG A 8 -16.90 -41.59 -42.23
CA ARG A 8 -17.22 -40.26 -41.70
C ARG A 8 -17.99 -40.36 -40.39
N THR A 9 -17.37 -40.79 -39.26
CA THR A 9 -18.02 -40.58 -37.93
C THR A 9 -17.06 -40.80 -36.75
N PHE A 10 -15.78 -40.51 -36.86
CA PHE A 10 -14.90 -40.74 -35.71
C PHE A 10 -14.05 -39.55 -35.24
N SER A 11 -14.21 -38.35 -35.83
CA SER A 11 -13.36 -37.18 -35.46
C SER A 11 -14.05 -36.16 -34.54
N PHE A 12 -15.36 -36.28 -34.30
CA PHE A 12 -16.09 -35.25 -33.53
C PHE A 12 -15.94 -35.29 -32.00
N PRO A 13 -15.84 -36.46 -31.31
CA PRO A 13 -15.71 -36.49 -29.89
C PRO A 13 -14.31 -36.09 -29.41
N LEU A 14 -13.25 -36.36 -30.18
CA LEU A 14 -11.89 -36.03 -29.79
C LEU A 14 -11.62 -34.50 -29.77
N PHE A 15 -12.23 -33.77 -30.73
CA PHE A 15 -12.10 -32.30 -30.79
C PHE A 15 -12.89 -31.60 -29.69
N ALA A 16 -14.03 -32.15 -29.27
CA ALA A 16 -14.83 -31.63 -28.17
C ALA A 16 -14.11 -31.81 -26.79
N VAL A 17 -13.41 -32.94 -26.61
CA VAL A 17 -12.61 -33.20 -25.38
C VAL A 17 -11.38 -32.29 -25.36
N LEU A 18 -10.74 -32.03 -26.48
CA LEU A 18 -9.60 -31.12 -26.55
C LEU A 18 -10.00 -29.66 -26.28
N LEU A 19 -11.17 -29.23 -26.72
CA LEU A 19 -11.72 -27.88 -26.45
C LEU A 19 -12.10 -27.72 -24.96
N ALA A 20 -12.59 -28.78 -24.30
CA ALA A 20 -12.92 -28.77 -22.88
C ALA A 20 -11.70 -28.68 -21.97
N LEU A 21 -10.55 -29.19 -22.41
CA LEU A 21 -9.26 -29.09 -21.69
C LEU A 21 -8.62 -27.68 -21.77
N LEU A 22 -8.98 -26.87 -22.77
CA LEU A 22 -8.51 -25.51 -22.93
C LEU A 22 -9.30 -24.48 -22.11
N ALA A 23 -10.48 -24.81 -21.60
CA ALA A 23 -11.32 -23.93 -20.79
C ALA A 23 -10.92 -23.89 -19.30
N GLY A 24 -9.95 -24.70 -18.87
CA GLY A 24 -9.57 -24.87 -17.46
C GLY A 24 -8.55 -23.90 -16.88
N CYS A 25 -7.97 -22.97 -17.65
CA CYS A 25 -6.77 -22.23 -17.21
C CYS A 25 -6.95 -20.73 -17.02
N ALA A 26 -8.12 -20.23 -16.61
CA ALA A 26 -8.32 -18.79 -16.39
C ALA A 26 -8.53 -18.37 -14.91
N SER A 27 -8.26 -19.25 -13.95
CA SER A 27 -8.56 -19.01 -12.53
C SER A 27 -7.31 -18.82 -11.65
N GLY A 28 -6.18 -18.44 -12.24
CA GLY A 28 -4.96 -18.13 -11.49
C GLY A 28 -5.07 -16.79 -10.74
N PRO A 29 -4.23 -16.58 -9.72
CA PRO A 29 -4.14 -15.31 -9.03
C PRO A 29 -3.87 -14.18 -10.04
N ARG A 30 -4.49 -13.03 -9.81
CA ARG A 30 -4.31 -11.82 -10.62
C ARG A 30 -3.54 -10.82 -9.80
N ASP A 31 -2.62 -10.11 -10.42
CA ASP A 31 -1.87 -9.05 -9.78
C ASP A 31 -2.39 -7.68 -10.23
N VAL A 32 -2.46 -6.76 -9.29
CA VAL A 32 -2.70 -5.34 -9.56
C VAL A 32 -1.45 -4.58 -9.15
N ASP A 33 -0.80 -3.95 -10.12
CA ASP A 33 0.36 -3.10 -9.87
C ASP A 33 -0.08 -1.64 -9.69
N VAL A 34 0.30 -1.05 -8.55
CA VAL A 34 0.13 0.37 -8.24
C VAL A 34 1.48 1.05 -8.42
N PRO A 35 1.69 1.84 -9.49
CA PRO A 35 2.98 2.45 -9.75
C PRO A 35 3.33 3.54 -8.73
N ALA A 36 4.63 3.75 -8.47
CA ALA A 36 5.14 4.74 -7.53
C ALA A 36 4.56 6.14 -7.77
N GLN A 37 4.43 6.56 -9.02
CA GLN A 37 3.89 7.87 -9.39
C GLN A 37 2.46 8.08 -8.87
N ARG A 38 1.63 7.04 -8.81
CA ARG A 38 0.28 7.13 -8.21
C ARG A 38 0.34 7.32 -6.71
N LEU A 39 1.27 6.64 -6.04
CA LEU A 39 1.47 6.78 -4.60
C LEU A 39 1.97 8.20 -4.28
N GLU A 40 2.95 8.69 -5.01
CA GLU A 40 3.47 10.06 -4.88
C GLU A 40 2.39 11.12 -5.13
N ALA A 41 1.58 10.96 -6.19
CA ALA A 41 0.47 11.86 -6.48
C ALA A 41 -0.62 11.83 -5.38
N ALA A 42 -0.83 10.69 -4.72
CA ALA A 42 -1.75 10.58 -3.59
C ALA A 42 -1.21 11.29 -2.34
N LEU A 43 0.10 11.16 -2.09
CA LEU A 43 0.78 11.89 -1.02
C LEU A 43 0.75 13.41 -1.27
N ALA A 44 1.07 13.87 -2.46
CA ALA A 44 1.07 15.29 -2.80
C ALA A 44 -0.29 15.98 -2.57
N ARG A 45 -1.41 15.23 -2.63
CA ARG A 45 -2.75 15.77 -2.35
C ARG A 45 -3.06 15.94 -0.87
N ARG A 46 -2.32 15.26 0.02
CA ARG A 46 -2.54 15.29 1.48
C ARG A 46 -1.59 16.23 2.21
N PHE A 47 -0.53 16.65 1.56
CA PHE A 47 0.48 17.54 2.12
C PHE A 47 0.57 18.83 1.30
N PRO A 48 1.04 19.97 1.91
CA PRO A 48 1.55 20.10 3.28
C PRO A 48 0.46 19.98 4.34
N TYR A 49 0.86 19.54 5.54
CA TYR A 49 -0.02 19.40 6.70
C TYR A 49 0.55 20.15 7.90
N GLU A 50 -0.31 20.87 8.63
CA GLU A 50 0.09 21.60 9.84
C GLU A 50 -0.48 20.91 11.09
N LEU A 51 0.39 20.67 12.06
CA LEU A 51 0.06 20.17 13.39
C LEU A 51 0.35 21.26 14.42
N ARG A 52 -0.51 21.38 15.42
CA ARG A 52 -0.33 22.30 16.55
C ARG A 52 -0.42 21.55 17.87
N PRO A 53 0.57 20.73 18.21
CA PRO A 53 0.54 19.97 19.44
C PRO A 53 0.51 20.93 20.63
N ALA A 54 -0.50 20.75 21.48
CA ALA A 54 -0.75 21.55 22.71
C ALA A 54 -0.78 23.08 22.50
N GLY A 55 -0.93 23.59 21.26
CA GLY A 55 -0.96 25.01 20.96
C GLY A 55 0.37 25.76 21.14
N LEU A 56 1.43 25.09 21.57
CA LEU A 56 2.74 25.69 21.87
C LEU A 56 3.64 25.78 20.64
N PHE A 57 3.50 24.81 19.73
CA PHE A 57 4.31 24.70 18.53
C PHE A 57 3.40 24.56 17.30
N THR A 58 3.87 25.08 16.17
CA THR A 58 3.33 24.76 14.87
C THR A 58 4.34 23.91 14.14
N LEU A 59 3.95 22.69 13.77
CA LEU A 59 4.75 21.80 12.95
C LEU A 59 4.14 21.77 11.55
N LYS A 60 4.91 22.21 10.57
CA LYS A 60 4.55 22.13 9.15
C LYS A 60 5.30 20.94 8.55
N VAL A 61 4.54 19.96 8.09
CA VAL A 61 5.06 18.76 7.43
C VAL A 61 4.87 18.94 5.93
N SER A 62 5.96 18.99 5.20
CA SER A 62 5.95 19.15 3.74
C SER A 62 5.64 17.84 3.02
N VAL A 63 5.43 17.89 1.70
CA VAL A 63 5.23 16.70 0.88
C VAL A 63 6.42 15.75 1.05
N PRO A 64 6.19 14.49 1.45
CA PRO A 64 7.27 13.54 1.65
C PRO A 64 7.83 13.04 0.33
N ARG A 65 9.09 12.60 0.39
CA ARG A 65 9.71 11.81 -0.67
C ARG A 65 9.47 10.33 -0.40
N LEU A 66 8.90 9.63 -1.38
CA LEU A 66 8.68 8.19 -1.32
C LEU A 66 9.94 7.43 -1.77
N GLN A 67 10.32 6.42 -1.01
CA GLN A 67 11.31 5.41 -1.37
C GLN A 67 10.69 4.02 -1.25
N LEU A 68 10.93 3.18 -2.25
CA LEU A 68 10.51 1.78 -2.25
C LEU A 68 11.69 0.93 -1.80
N LEU A 69 11.46 0.05 -0.82
CA LEU A 69 12.45 -0.86 -0.23
C LEU A 69 12.02 -2.32 -0.49
N PRO A 70 12.18 -2.83 -1.72
CA PRO A 70 11.70 -4.16 -2.10
C PRO A 70 12.31 -5.29 -1.29
N GLN A 71 13.59 -5.17 -0.92
CA GLN A 71 14.33 -6.17 -0.14
C GLN A 71 13.69 -6.43 1.24
N GLU A 72 13.09 -5.37 1.81
CA GLU A 72 12.47 -5.42 3.13
C GLU A 72 10.95 -5.53 3.05
N ASN A 73 10.38 -5.52 1.84
CA ASN A 73 8.95 -5.37 1.58
C ASN A 73 8.34 -4.15 2.30
N ARG A 74 9.04 -3.02 2.27
CA ARG A 74 8.67 -1.78 2.98
C ARG A 74 8.64 -0.59 2.05
N MET A 75 7.89 0.43 2.43
CA MET A 75 7.97 1.79 1.90
C MET A 75 8.57 2.71 2.95
N ARG A 76 9.31 3.71 2.51
CA ARG A 76 9.86 4.76 3.37
C ARG A 76 9.39 6.12 2.86
N LEU A 77 9.02 6.98 3.80
CA LEU A 77 8.67 8.37 3.56
C LEU A 77 9.63 9.27 4.32
N ASP A 78 10.28 10.16 3.61
CA ASP A 78 11.15 11.19 4.18
C ASP A 78 10.38 12.53 4.15
N PHE A 79 10.03 13.03 5.33
CA PHE A 79 9.25 14.26 5.51
C PHE A 79 10.16 15.41 5.93
N PRO A 80 10.29 16.47 5.12
CA PRO A 80 10.82 17.74 5.60
C PRO A 80 9.85 18.35 6.62
N VAL A 81 10.35 18.73 7.79
CA VAL A 81 9.56 19.29 8.88
C VAL A 81 10.09 20.67 9.26
N GLU A 82 9.19 21.64 9.40
CA GLU A 82 9.48 22.96 9.96
C GLU A 82 8.71 23.12 11.28
N ALA A 83 9.45 23.44 12.33
CA ALA A 83 8.87 23.73 13.64
C ALA A 83 8.96 25.23 13.91
N SER A 84 7.89 25.85 14.35
CA SER A 84 7.89 27.23 14.84
C SER A 84 7.19 27.33 16.18
N SER A 85 7.67 28.20 17.04
CA SER A 85 7.07 28.47 18.34
C SER A 85 6.92 29.96 18.54
N ARG A 86 5.79 30.37 19.11
CA ARG A 86 5.56 31.76 19.52
C ARG A 86 6.30 32.12 20.81
N ILE A 87 6.65 31.10 21.61
CA ILE A 87 7.27 31.30 22.94
C ILE A 87 8.79 31.28 22.82
N LEU A 88 9.32 30.37 22.00
CA LEU A 88 10.74 30.33 21.68
C LEU A 88 10.93 31.16 20.43
N GLN A 89 11.54 32.36 20.55
CA GLN A 89 11.85 33.23 19.42
C GLN A 89 12.79 32.49 18.45
N GLY A 90 12.22 31.66 17.58
CA GLY A 90 12.97 30.87 16.63
C GLY A 90 12.14 29.75 16.01
N GLY A 91 12.61 29.26 14.90
CA GLY A 91 12.09 28.08 14.21
C GLY A 91 13.18 27.07 14.02
N GLY A 92 12.79 25.79 13.99
CA GLY A 92 13.66 24.67 13.65
C GLY A 92 13.27 24.06 12.32
N ARG A 93 14.25 23.54 11.60
CA ARG A 93 14.04 22.68 10.42
C ARG A 93 14.55 21.30 10.72
N GLY A 94 13.84 20.30 10.20
CA GLY A 94 14.21 18.93 10.48
C GLY A 94 13.74 17.97 9.42
N GLU A 95 13.96 16.72 9.70
CA GLU A 95 13.56 15.61 8.86
C GLU A 95 12.99 14.49 9.73
N LEU A 96 11.86 13.94 9.29
CA LEU A 96 11.27 12.73 9.83
C LEU A 96 11.28 11.67 8.73
N ALA A 97 12.01 10.57 8.93
CA ALA A 97 12.01 9.43 8.04
C ALA A 97 11.29 8.27 8.70
N VAL A 98 10.27 7.74 8.02
CA VAL A 98 9.42 6.64 8.53
C VAL A 98 9.36 5.54 7.49
N SER A 99 9.57 4.30 7.91
CA SER A 99 9.35 3.13 7.07
C SER A 99 8.23 2.25 7.61
N PHE A 100 7.49 1.59 6.71
CA PHE A 100 6.36 0.72 7.06
C PHE A 100 6.08 -0.31 5.98
N GLY A 101 5.50 -1.42 6.37
CA GLY A 101 4.86 -2.39 5.48
C GLY A 101 3.41 -2.00 5.20
N VAL A 102 2.78 -2.71 4.26
CA VAL A 102 1.36 -2.52 3.94
C VAL A 102 0.63 -3.84 4.10
N ARG A 103 -0.54 -3.80 4.74
CA ARG A 103 -1.42 -4.95 4.91
C ARG A 103 -2.86 -4.59 4.57
N TYR A 104 -3.56 -5.53 3.96
CA TYR A 104 -5.00 -5.43 3.77
C TYR A 104 -5.74 -5.82 5.05
N GLN A 105 -6.70 -4.99 5.45
CA GLN A 105 -7.60 -5.22 6.58
C GLN A 105 -9.00 -5.49 6.03
N ALA A 106 -9.43 -6.74 6.11
CA ALA A 106 -10.71 -7.16 5.54
C ALA A 106 -11.92 -6.59 6.29
N SER A 107 -11.81 -6.31 7.60
CA SER A 107 -12.92 -5.83 8.42
C SER A 107 -13.46 -4.47 8.01
N ASP A 108 -12.63 -3.61 7.43
CA ASP A 108 -12.98 -2.27 6.96
C ASP A 108 -12.52 -2.00 5.52
N THR A 109 -12.12 -3.06 4.82
CA THR A 109 -11.72 -3.02 3.41
C THR A 109 -10.65 -1.96 3.12
N SER A 110 -9.64 -1.85 4.00
CA SER A 110 -8.59 -0.84 3.87
C SER A 110 -7.19 -1.45 3.72
N LEU A 111 -6.28 -0.69 3.08
CA LEU A 111 -4.85 -0.91 3.16
C LEU A 111 -4.32 -0.08 4.33
N ARG A 112 -3.58 -0.71 5.23
CA ARG A 112 -3.04 -0.07 6.43
C ARG A 112 -1.53 -0.14 6.49
N ALA A 113 -0.92 0.91 7.04
CA ALA A 113 0.48 0.90 7.42
C ALA A 113 0.65 -0.06 8.61
N VAL A 114 1.67 -0.92 8.55
CA VAL A 114 1.99 -1.87 9.62
C VAL A 114 3.49 -1.94 9.86
N ASN A 115 3.86 -2.29 11.07
CA ASN A 115 5.26 -2.38 11.49
C ASN A 115 5.98 -1.05 11.23
N VAL A 116 5.36 0.04 11.62
CA VAL A 116 5.90 1.39 11.44
C VAL A 116 7.18 1.54 12.25
N ARG A 117 8.21 2.15 11.64
CA ARG A 117 9.48 2.45 12.30
C ARG A 117 9.91 3.87 11.94
N VAL A 118 10.29 4.64 12.93
CA VAL A 118 10.95 5.92 12.71
C VAL A 118 12.45 5.65 12.53
N GLU A 119 12.92 5.82 11.30
CA GLU A 119 14.32 5.61 10.92
C GLU A 119 15.19 6.82 11.31
N ARG A 120 14.61 8.01 11.25
CA ARG A 120 15.26 9.26 11.62
C ARG A 120 14.23 10.29 12.07
N PHE A 121 14.55 10.98 13.14
CA PHE A 121 13.87 12.19 13.53
C PHE A 121 14.91 13.20 13.99
N SER A 122 15.01 14.34 13.32
CA SER A 122 15.94 15.40 13.69
C SER A 122 15.28 16.77 13.52
N VAL A 123 15.51 17.67 14.44
CA VAL A 123 15.10 19.08 14.34
C VAL A 123 16.27 19.93 14.73
N GLN A 124 16.76 20.77 13.84
CA GLN A 124 17.84 21.71 14.05
C GLN A 124 17.26 23.06 14.49
N GLY A 125 18.05 23.86 15.20
CA GLY A 125 17.64 25.18 15.68
C GLY A 125 16.90 25.17 17.03
N LEU A 126 16.77 24.00 17.66
CA LEU A 126 16.28 23.89 19.02
C LEU A 126 17.44 23.89 20.03
N PRO A 127 17.21 24.41 21.25
CA PRO A 127 18.20 24.29 22.32
C PRO A 127 18.56 22.81 22.57
N GLU A 128 19.84 22.55 22.86
CA GLU A 128 20.38 21.19 23.01
C GLU A 128 19.64 20.37 24.08
N ALA A 129 19.21 21.02 25.15
CA ALA A 129 18.42 20.40 26.23
C ALA A 129 17.09 19.76 25.75
N TRP A 130 16.57 20.16 24.60
CA TRP A 130 15.31 19.68 24.04
C TRP A 130 15.50 18.67 22.90
N SER A 131 16.68 18.60 22.30
CA SER A 131 16.92 17.79 21.11
C SER A 131 16.79 16.28 21.38
N ALA A 132 17.45 15.74 22.40
CA ALA A 132 17.40 14.31 22.71
C ALA A 132 16.05 13.84 23.26
N PRO A 133 15.42 14.51 24.24
CA PRO A 133 14.07 14.14 24.70
C PRO A 133 13.02 14.20 23.58
N LEU A 134 13.11 15.20 22.70
CA LEU A 134 12.17 15.35 21.58
C LEU A 134 12.33 14.24 20.55
N GLN A 135 13.55 13.80 20.27
CA GLN A 135 13.80 12.67 19.37
C GLN A 135 13.16 11.39 19.88
N VAL A 136 13.39 11.04 21.14
CA VAL A 136 12.86 9.81 21.73
C VAL A 136 11.34 9.84 21.80
N ALA A 137 10.79 10.90 22.39
CA ALA A 137 9.34 11.04 22.54
C ALA A 137 8.65 11.20 21.17
N GLY A 138 9.22 11.99 20.27
CA GLY A 138 8.66 12.23 18.93
C GLY A 138 8.63 10.97 18.09
N SER A 139 9.66 10.13 18.14
CA SER A 139 9.69 8.85 17.43
C SER A 139 8.60 7.90 17.93
N ALA A 140 8.49 7.71 19.24
CA ALA A 140 7.48 6.83 19.83
C ALA A 140 6.05 7.30 19.52
N VAL A 141 5.80 8.61 19.58
CA VAL A 141 4.50 9.19 19.22
C VAL A 141 4.20 8.99 17.73
N ALA A 142 5.18 9.23 16.86
CA ALA A 142 4.99 9.08 15.40
C ALA A 142 4.70 7.61 15.04
N GLU A 143 5.41 6.64 15.61
CA GLU A 143 5.16 5.23 15.42
C GLU A 143 3.75 4.84 15.85
N ASN A 144 3.35 5.22 17.06
CA ASN A 144 2.00 4.92 17.58
C ASN A 144 0.87 5.56 16.78
N LEU A 145 1.06 6.79 16.28
CA LEU A 145 0.04 7.48 15.48
C LEU A 145 -0.09 6.91 14.06
N LEU A 146 1.01 6.42 13.50
CA LEU A 146 1.03 5.90 12.14
C LEU A 146 0.71 4.41 12.05
N GLU A 147 0.96 3.64 13.12
CA GLU A 147 0.65 2.21 13.15
C GLU A 147 -0.87 1.98 12.95
N GLY A 148 -1.20 1.11 12.02
CA GLY A 148 -2.59 0.81 11.68
C GLY A 148 -3.35 1.92 10.93
N THR A 149 -2.68 3.04 10.59
CA THR A 149 -3.33 4.14 9.85
C THR A 149 -3.78 3.66 8.46
N PRO A 150 -5.04 3.92 8.07
CA PRO A 150 -5.51 3.57 6.74
C PRO A 150 -4.86 4.45 5.67
N LEU A 151 -4.12 3.81 4.77
CA LEU A 151 -3.49 4.44 3.62
C LEU A 151 -4.48 4.62 2.47
N HIS A 152 -5.37 3.64 2.31
CA HIS A 152 -6.43 3.62 1.31
C HIS A 152 -7.60 2.78 1.82
N THR A 153 -8.82 3.25 1.62
CA THR A 153 -10.06 2.50 1.88
C THR A 153 -10.75 2.26 0.56
N PHE A 154 -11.05 1.01 0.25
CA PHE A 154 -11.75 0.65 -0.97
C PHE A 154 -13.23 1.01 -0.86
N THR A 155 -13.76 1.64 -1.88
CA THR A 155 -15.18 1.94 -1.96
C THR A 155 -15.99 0.70 -2.35
N PRO A 156 -17.31 0.66 -2.08
CA PRO A 156 -18.17 -0.43 -2.58
C PRO A 156 -18.08 -0.62 -4.10
N GLU A 157 -17.85 0.46 -4.84
CA GLU A 157 -17.66 0.40 -6.30
C GLU A 157 -16.35 -0.29 -6.69
N ASP A 158 -15.26 -0.05 -5.96
CA ASP A 158 -13.98 -0.72 -6.19
C ASP A 158 -14.11 -2.22 -5.95
N LEU A 159 -14.81 -2.60 -4.87
CA LEU A 159 -15.08 -3.99 -4.53
C LEU A 159 -16.01 -4.66 -5.55
N ALA A 160 -17.02 -3.95 -6.05
CA ALA A 160 -17.89 -4.46 -7.12
C ALA A 160 -17.12 -4.73 -8.42
N LYS A 161 -16.17 -3.83 -8.77
CA LYS A 161 -15.28 -4.03 -9.92
C LYS A 161 -14.34 -5.23 -9.73
N ALA A 162 -13.97 -5.53 -8.49
CA ALA A 162 -13.16 -6.70 -8.16
C ALA A 162 -13.91 -8.04 -8.33
N ARG A 163 -15.22 -8.02 -8.56
CA ARG A 163 -16.05 -9.22 -8.82
C ARG A 163 -15.88 -10.35 -7.80
N GLY A 164 -15.78 -10.01 -6.53
CA GLY A 164 -15.57 -10.96 -5.44
C GLY A 164 -14.13 -11.42 -5.24
N TRP A 165 -13.16 -10.89 -6.00
CA TRP A 165 -11.74 -11.09 -5.72
C TRP A 165 -11.34 -10.28 -4.49
N THR A 166 -10.49 -10.85 -3.65
CA THR A 166 -10.03 -10.22 -2.42
C THR A 166 -8.53 -9.96 -2.48
N PRO A 167 -8.05 -8.83 -1.93
CA PRO A 167 -6.62 -8.61 -1.80
C PRO A 167 -5.95 -9.69 -0.94
N GLY A 168 -4.89 -10.29 -1.46
CA GLY A 168 -4.01 -11.24 -0.79
C GLY A 168 -2.69 -10.60 -0.37
N ALA A 169 -1.59 -11.20 -0.79
CA ALA A 169 -0.25 -10.70 -0.49
C ALA A 169 0.00 -9.34 -1.14
N ILE A 170 0.69 -8.47 -0.39
CA ILE A 170 1.10 -7.15 -0.86
C ILE A 170 2.62 -7.11 -0.87
N THR A 171 3.19 -6.82 -2.04
CA THR A 171 4.64 -6.84 -2.26
C THR A 171 5.11 -5.49 -2.78
N VAL A 172 6.10 -4.91 -2.11
CA VAL A 172 6.79 -3.71 -2.59
C VAL A 172 7.79 -4.12 -3.66
N THR A 173 7.70 -3.49 -4.83
CA THR A 173 8.57 -3.73 -5.98
C THR A 173 9.37 -2.48 -6.31
N PRO A 174 10.44 -2.53 -7.13
CA PRO A 174 11.18 -1.33 -7.52
C PRO A 174 10.35 -0.29 -8.28
N ARG A 175 9.15 -0.65 -8.79
CA ARG A 175 8.30 0.22 -9.59
C ARG A 175 7.03 0.69 -8.88
N GLY A 176 6.73 0.13 -7.70
CA GLY A 176 5.51 0.42 -6.96
C GLY A 176 5.12 -0.71 -6.02
N VAL A 177 3.83 -0.88 -5.80
CA VAL A 177 3.26 -1.92 -4.94
C VAL A 177 2.44 -2.87 -5.78
N ARG A 178 2.70 -4.16 -5.66
CA ARG A 178 1.93 -5.25 -6.24
C ARG A 178 0.97 -5.80 -5.22
N ILE A 179 -0.28 -5.94 -5.59
CA ILE A 179 -1.35 -6.54 -4.78
C ILE A 179 -1.81 -7.80 -5.51
N GLU A 180 -1.62 -8.94 -4.90
CA GLU A 180 -2.20 -10.20 -5.36
C GLU A 180 -3.72 -10.16 -5.13
N LEU A 181 -4.48 -10.61 -6.11
CA LEU A 181 -5.91 -10.81 -5.97
C LEU A 181 -6.22 -12.31 -5.92
N LEU A 182 -6.84 -12.73 -4.85
CA LEU A 182 -7.29 -14.11 -4.64
C LEU A 182 -8.69 -14.29 -5.20
N PRO A 183 -8.96 -15.37 -5.94
CA PRO A 183 -10.30 -15.64 -6.45
C PRO A 183 -11.32 -15.80 -5.32
N PRO A 184 -12.60 -15.50 -5.58
CA PRO A 184 -13.65 -15.78 -4.64
C PRO A 184 -13.63 -17.27 -4.28
N VAL A 185 -13.67 -17.59 -2.99
CA VAL A 185 -13.80 -18.96 -2.53
C VAL A 185 -15.08 -19.51 -3.14
N ALA A 186 -14.95 -20.49 -4.02
CA ALA A 186 -16.13 -21.16 -4.58
C ALA A 186 -16.92 -21.70 -3.39
N ALA A 187 -18.15 -21.18 -3.20
CA ALA A 187 -19.03 -21.69 -2.17
C ALA A 187 -19.14 -23.20 -2.40
N ALA A 188 -18.67 -23.99 -1.43
CA ALA A 188 -18.87 -25.43 -1.47
C ALA A 188 -20.37 -25.66 -1.68
N ARG A 189 -20.72 -26.20 -2.85
CA ARG A 189 -22.12 -26.58 -3.09
C ARG A 189 -22.45 -27.69 -2.11
N PRO A 190 -23.57 -27.54 -1.37
CA PRO A 190 -24.06 -28.57 -0.47
C PRO A 190 -24.42 -29.87 -1.22
#